data_8a21fed50313826ab3070d05e1c73ad1
#
_entry.id   8a21fed50313826ab3070d05e1c73ad1
#
_cell.length_a   1.000
_cell.length_b   1.000
_cell.length_c   1.000
_cell.angle_alpha   90.00
_cell.angle_beta   90.00
_cell.angle_gamma   90.00
#
_symmetry.space_group_name_H-M   'P 1'
#
loop_
_entity.id
_entity.type
_entity.pdbx_description
1 polymer ?
#
loop_
_entity_poly.entity_id
_entity_poly.type
_entity_poly.pdbx_seq_one_letter_code
_entity_poly.pdbx_strand_id
1 'polypeptide(L)'
;RVLKMSPPKTKKQVRSLIGLVNFYRRYIPDCATLLSPISDLTKGKGPNQVEWGESQERAFVKLKDILSSEPILKLPDLQKDFILQTDASNFGIGACLFQDHDGRKHPVMYASRKLLDREKNYSVGEREALAIKWGVEKFHRFLYGRHFTLESDHRPLQYLNSSDSQSPRLMRWSLALQPYRYTVKYIRGEDNFCADCLSRCVE
;
A
#
# COMPACT_ATOMS: atom_id res chain seq x y z
N ARG A 1 -24.97 -2.64 4.44
CA ARG A 1 -25.01 -1.85 5.71
C ARG A 1 -24.19 -0.56 5.60
N VAL A 2 -22.98 -0.60 5.03
CA VAL A 2 -22.10 0.58 4.90
C VAL A 2 -22.73 1.71 4.08
N LEU A 3 -23.40 1.40 2.95
CA LEU A 3 -24.08 2.40 2.11
C LEU A 3 -25.17 3.19 2.84
N LYS A 4 -25.78 2.61 3.88
CA LYS A 4 -26.83 3.27 4.69
C LYS A 4 -26.29 4.08 5.87
N MET A 5 -24.97 4.21 6.03
CA MET A 5 -24.37 5.01 7.08
C MET A 5 -24.60 6.50 6.83
N SER A 6 -25.06 7.19 7.88
CA SER A 6 -25.17 8.65 7.90
C SER A 6 -23.85 9.28 8.33
N PRO A 7 -23.58 10.53 7.90
CA PRO A 7 -22.39 11.26 8.38
C PRO A 7 -22.33 11.34 9.90
N PRO A 8 -21.15 11.18 10.50
CA PRO A 8 -20.96 11.34 11.94
C PRO A 8 -21.27 12.76 12.41
N LYS A 9 -21.98 12.88 13.53
CA LYS A 9 -22.33 14.18 14.15
C LYS A 9 -21.48 14.51 15.37
N THR A 10 -20.75 13.53 15.93
CA THR A 10 -19.96 13.71 17.14
C THR A 10 -18.56 13.13 16.98
N LYS A 11 -17.59 13.66 17.75
CA LYS A 11 -16.21 13.13 17.78
C LYS A 11 -16.16 11.64 18.12
N LYS A 12 -17.10 11.14 18.95
CA LYS A 12 -17.20 9.71 19.27
C LYS A 12 -17.58 8.91 18.03
N GLN A 13 -18.57 9.38 17.26
CA GLN A 13 -18.98 8.71 16.01
C GLN A 13 -17.87 8.77 14.95
N VAL A 14 -17.16 9.90 14.84
CA VAL A 14 -15.99 10.04 13.95
C VAL A 14 -14.91 9.01 14.33
N ARG A 15 -14.57 8.88 15.61
CA ARG A 15 -13.59 7.86 16.06
C ARG A 15 -14.06 6.44 15.77
N SER A 16 -15.36 6.16 15.90
CA SER A 16 -15.93 4.86 15.53
C SER A 16 -15.80 4.57 14.04
N LEU A 17 -16.08 5.58 13.19
CA LEU A 17 -15.88 5.48 11.74
C LEU A 17 -14.41 5.25 11.39
N ILE A 18 -13.49 6.02 11.99
CA ILE A 18 -12.05 5.83 11.82
C ILE A 18 -11.62 4.43 12.24
N GLY A 19 -12.15 3.90 13.35
CA GLY A 19 -11.89 2.53 13.80
C GLY A 19 -12.34 1.49 12.78
N LEU A 20 -13.54 1.64 12.21
CA LEU A 20 -14.06 0.79 11.15
C LEU A 20 -13.16 0.84 9.90
N VAL A 21 -12.82 2.05 9.44
CA VAL A 21 -11.97 2.22 8.27
C VAL A 21 -10.56 1.67 8.51
N ASN A 22 -10.00 1.87 9.71
CA ASN A 22 -8.69 1.34 10.08
C ASN A 22 -8.66 -0.20 10.15
N PHE A 23 -9.77 -0.84 10.51
CA PHE A 23 -9.90 -2.31 10.44
C PHE A 23 -9.72 -2.80 9.00
N TYR A 24 -10.27 -2.06 8.03
CA TYR A 24 -10.14 -2.34 6.59
C TYR A 24 -8.99 -1.58 5.91
N ARG A 25 -8.16 -0.85 6.68
CA ARG A 25 -7.11 0.05 6.14
C ARG A 25 -6.18 -0.62 5.14
N ARG A 26 -5.86 -1.90 5.37
CA ARG A 26 -4.97 -2.66 4.47
C ARG A 26 -5.54 -2.85 3.07
N TYR A 27 -6.80 -2.57 2.92
CA TYR A 27 -7.61 -2.83 1.75
C TYR A 27 -8.05 -1.56 1.04
N ILE A 28 -7.80 -0.42 1.61
CA ILE A 28 -8.20 0.88 1.06
C ILE A 28 -6.97 1.57 0.51
N PRO A 29 -6.89 1.78 -0.84
CA PRO A 29 -5.82 2.57 -1.42
C PRO A 29 -5.83 3.97 -0.81
N ASP A 30 -4.65 4.51 -0.51
CA ASP A 30 -4.47 5.87 0.02
C ASP A 30 -5.39 6.22 1.21
N CYS A 31 -5.62 5.23 2.07
CA CYS A 31 -6.51 5.38 3.22
C CYS A 31 -6.15 6.58 4.12
N ALA A 32 -4.87 6.92 4.23
CA ALA A 32 -4.42 8.01 5.11
C ALA A 32 -4.87 9.37 4.59
N THR A 33 -4.67 9.67 3.31
CA THR A 33 -5.10 10.92 2.67
C THR A 33 -6.62 11.01 2.64
N LEU A 34 -7.29 9.90 2.31
CA LEU A 34 -8.74 9.86 2.27
C LEU A 34 -9.37 10.08 3.66
N LEU A 35 -8.75 9.56 4.72
CA LEU A 35 -9.22 9.77 6.10
C LEU A 35 -8.81 11.11 6.70
N SER A 36 -7.83 11.81 6.14
CA SER A 36 -7.29 13.05 6.73
C SER A 36 -8.38 14.07 7.06
N PRO A 37 -9.29 14.47 6.13
CA PRO A 37 -10.32 15.44 6.42
C PRO A 37 -11.25 15.03 7.58
N ILE A 38 -11.54 13.73 7.67
CA ILE A 38 -12.41 13.16 8.71
C ILE A 38 -11.66 13.06 10.05
N SER A 39 -10.39 12.66 10.03
CA SER A 39 -9.60 12.50 11.24
C SER A 39 -9.29 13.86 11.92
N ASP A 40 -9.19 14.93 11.13
CA ASP A 40 -8.94 16.28 11.63
C ASP A 40 -10.08 16.76 12.53
N LEU A 41 -11.31 16.31 12.32
CA LEU A 41 -12.45 16.61 13.19
C LEU A 41 -12.29 16.08 14.63
N THR A 42 -11.38 15.15 14.86
CA THR A 42 -11.11 14.61 16.21
C THR A 42 -10.03 15.36 16.97
N LYS A 43 -9.29 16.26 16.30
CA LYS A 43 -8.20 17.05 16.90
C LYS A 43 -8.75 18.15 17.78
N GLY A 44 -7.93 18.54 18.76
CA GLY A 44 -8.24 19.68 19.66
C GLY A 44 -9.27 19.38 20.75
N LYS A 45 -9.34 20.32 21.73
CA LYS A 45 -10.21 20.26 22.93
C LYS A 45 -11.62 20.86 22.70
N GLY A 46 -12.02 21.14 21.46
CA GLY A 46 -13.32 21.73 21.12
C GLY A 46 -14.53 20.83 21.43
N PRO A 47 -15.78 21.31 21.14
CA PRO A 47 -17.02 20.63 21.48
C PRO A 47 -17.08 19.21 20.92
N ASN A 48 -17.94 18.38 21.48
CA ASN A 48 -18.12 16.98 21.03
C ASN A 48 -18.86 16.91 19.68
N GLN A 49 -19.66 17.90 19.33
CA GLN A 49 -20.24 18.02 18.00
C GLN A 49 -19.18 18.40 16.98
N VAL A 50 -19.29 17.84 15.76
CA VAL A 50 -18.35 18.10 14.67
C VAL A 50 -19.06 18.87 13.54
N GLU A 51 -18.34 19.80 12.95
CA GLU A 51 -18.77 20.48 11.74
C GLU A 51 -18.41 19.62 10.53
N TRP A 52 -19.43 19.07 9.89
CA TRP A 52 -19.30 18.20 8.73
C TRP A 52 -19.41 19.04 7.46
N GLY A 53 -18.30 19.29 6.80
CA GLY A 53 -18.22 20.10 5.59
C GLY A 53 -18.10 19.25 4.32
N GLU A 54 -17.95 19.92 3.21
CA GLU A 54 -17.90 19.31 1.87
C GLU A 54 -16.72 18.36 1.66
N SER A 55 -15.55 18.69 2.24
CA SER A 55 -14.35 17.85 2.17
C SER A 55 -14.54 16.52 2.90
N GLN A 56 -15.21 16.55 4.06
CA GLN A 56 -15.57 15.38 4.82
C GLN A 56 -16.61 14.53 4.09
N GLU A 57 -17.62 15.17 3.50
CA GLU A 57 -18.66 14.47 2.74
C GLU A 57 -18.07 13.76 1.52
N ARG A 58 -17.22 14.44 0.74
CA ARG A 58 -16.52 13.81 -0.39
C ARG A 58 -15.70 12.60 0.02
N ALA A 59 -14.93 12.73 1.11
CA ALA A 59 -14.13 11.62 1.66
C ALA A 59 -15.03 10.47 2.14
N PHE A 60 -16.14 10.78 2.80
CA PHE A 60 -17.08 9.79 3.34
C PHE A 60 -17.81 9.01 2.23
N VAL A 61 -18.28 9.70 1.19
CA VAL A 61 -18.91 9.05 0.02
C VAL A 61 -17.91 8.12 -0.64
N LYS A 62 -16.70 8.60 -0.91
CA LYS A 62 -15.65 7.78 -1.51
C LYS A 62 -15.28 6.57 -0.65
N LEU A 63 -15.23 6.72 0.67
CA LEU A 63 -15.02 5.60 1.60
C LEU A 63 -16.16 4.58 1.53
N LYS A 64 -17.41 5.03 1.47
CA LYS A 64 -18.57 4.13 1.33
C LYS A 64 -18.52 3.35 0.02
N ASP A 65 -18.20 4.01 -1.08
CA ASP A 65 -18.07 3.37 -2.40
C ASP A 65 -16.97 2.31 -2.38
N ILE A 66 -15.81 2.66 -1.84
CA ILE A 66 -14.68 1.74 -1.70
C ILE A 66 -15.04 0.53 -0.81
N LEU A 67 -15.68 0.74 0.33
CA LEU A 67 -16.05 -0.33 1.26
C LEU A 67 -17.22 -1.18 0.77
N SER A 68 -17.96 -0.75 -0.25
CA SER A 68 -19.14 -1.42 -0.76
C SER A 68 -19.02 -1.93 -2.20
N SER A 69 -17.99 -1.52 -2.95
CA SER A 69 -17.73 -2.03 -4.29
C SER A 69 -17.08 -3.42 -4.22
N GLU A 70 -17.65 -4.36 -4.98
CA GLU A 70 -16.95 -5.60 -5.27
C GLU A 70 -15.69 -5.32 -6.10
N PRO A 71 -14.82 -6.22 -6.01
CA PRO A 71 -14.10 -6.77 -4.87
C PRO A 71 -12.75 -6.13 -4.91
N ILE A 72 -12.64 -5.10 -4.21
CA ILE A 72 -11.30 -4.54 -4.07
C ILE A 72 -10.38 -5.63 -3.60
N LEU A 73 -10.90 -6.64 -2.92
CA LEU A 73 -10.08 -7.69 -2.40
C LEU A 73 -10.76 -9.03 -2.51
N LYS A 74 -10.17 -9.89 -3.30
CA LYS A 74 -10.40 -11.31 -3.13
C LYS A 74 -9.71 -11.79 -1.85
N LEU A 75 -10.40 -12.64 -1.11
CA LEU A 75 -9.75 -13.43 -0.05
C LEU A 75 -8.59 -14.20 -0.70
N PRO A 76 -7.39 -14.16 -0.08
CA PRO A 76 -6.24 -14.85 -0.65
C PRO A 76 -6.50 -16.36 -0.71
N ASP A 77 -6.30 -16.93 -1.87
CA ASP A 77 -6.25 -18.37 -2.06
C ASP A 77 -4.81 -18.83 -1.79
N LEU A 78 -4.63 -19.56 -0.69
CA LEU A 78 -3.29 -20.00 -0.29
C LEU A 78 -2.72 -21.11 -1.19
N GLN A 79 -3.48 -21.62 -2.14
CA GLN A 79 -2.99 -22.60 -3.14
C GLN A 79 -2.46 -21.93 -4.41
N LYS A 80 -2.69 -20.62 -4.58
CA LYS A 80 -2.23 -19.86 -5.73
C LYS A 80 -0.99 -19.03 -5.41
N ASP A 81 -0.13 -18.85 -6.39
CA ASP A 81 1.02 -17.97 -6.29
C ASP A 81 0.61 -16.50 -6.13
N PHE A 82 1.42 -15.76 -5.39
CA PHE A 82 1.27 -14.33 -5.24
C PHE A 82 2.11 -13.57 -6.26
N ILE A 83 1.65 -12.39 -6.62
CA ILE A 83 2.38 -11.42 -7.43
C ILE A 83 2.53 -10.16 -6.58
N LEU A 84 3.77 -9.74 -6.34
CA LEU A 84 4.08 -8.51 -5.63
C LEU A 84 4.52 -7.45 -6.63
N GLN A 85 3.79 -6.34 -6.71
CA GLN A 85 4.21 -5.13 -7.42
C GLN A 85 4.68 -4.08 -6.42
N THR A 86 5.78 -3.40 -6.74
CA THR A 86 6.34 -2.32 -5.92
C THR A 86 6.76 -1.14 -6.77
N ASP A 87 6.73 0.04 -6.17
CA ASP A 87 7.18 1.28 -6.78
C ASP A 87 7.67 2.27 -5.72
N ALA A 88 8.55 3.19 -6.14
CA ALA A 88 9.05 4.26 -5.29
C ALA A 88 9.02 5.62 -6.01
N SER A 89 8.34 6.58 -5.42
CA SER A 89 8.37 7.99 -5.83
C SER A 89 9.40 8.80 -5.02
N ASN A 90 9.44 10.11 -5.26
CA ASN A 90 10.21 11.04 -4.42
C ASN A 90 9.60 11.23 -3.01
N PHE A 91 8.36 10.81 -2.80
CA PHE A 91 7.55 11.09 -1.61
C PHE A 91 7.28 9.84 -0.79
N GLY A 92 7.11 8.70 -1.45
CA GLY A 92 6.69 7.48 -0.80
C GLY A 92 7.04 6.21 -1.55
N ILE A 93 6.72 5.10 -0.92
CA ILE A 93 6.81 3.77 -1.50
C ILE A 93 5.44 3.10 -1.46
N GLY A 94 5.12 2.41 -2.55
CA GLY A 94 3.90 1.66 -2.74
C GLY A 94 4.17 0.18 -2.98
N ALA A 95 3.27 -0.67 -2.52
CA ALA A 95 3.28 -2.10 -2.77
C ALA A 95 1.87 -2.65 -2.91
N CYS A 96 1.66 -3.49 -3.89
CA CYS A 96 0.39 -4.17 -4.11
C CYS A 96 0.63 -5.68 -4.25
N LEU A 97 -0.12 -6.45 -3.47
CA LEU A 97 -0.11 -7.91 -3.54
C LEU A 97 -1.30 -8.38 -4.35
N PHE A 98 -1.05 -9.18 -5.38
CA PHE A 98 -2.06 -9.73 -6.28
C PHE A 98 -2.05 -11.26 -6.29
N GLN A 99 -3.13 -11.82 -6.79
CA GLN A 99 -3.20 -13.19 -7.27
C GLN A 99 -3.86 -13.23 -8.65
N ASP A 100 -3.42 -14.17 -9.47
CA ASP A 100 -4.07 -14.44 -10.74
C ASP A 100 -5.31 -15.34 -10.53
N HIS A 101 -6.42 -14.93 -11.09
CA HIS A 101 -7.64 -15.72 -11.16
C HIS A 101 -8.16 -15.66 -12.59
N ASP A 102 -8.06 -16.78 -13.30
CA ASP A 102 -8.55 -16.91 -14.66
C ASP A 102 -7.92 -15.92 -15.65
N GLY A 103 -6.61 -15.70 -15.53
CA GLY A 103 -5.86 -14.78 -16.38
C GLY A 103 -6.03 -13.29 -16.01
N ARG A 104 -6.68 -12.99 -14.89
CA ARG A 104 -6.83 -11.61 -14.37
C ARG A 104 -6.19 -11.47 -13.01
N LYS A 105 -5.36 -10.43 -12.86
CA LYS A 105 -4.78 -10.07 -11.57
C LYS A 105 -5.83 -9.41 -10.68
N HIS A 106 -6.07 -10.02 -9.54
CA HIS A 106 -6.94 -9.47 -8.50
C HIS A 106 -6.09 -9.01 -7.31
N PRO A 107 -6.26 -7.76 -6.85
CA PRO A 107 -5.53 -7.30 -5.68
C PRO A 107 -6.02 -8.02 -4.42
N VAL A 108 -5.07 -8.43 -3.61
CA VAL A 108 -5.28 -9.04 -2.29
C VAL A 108 -5.02 -8.03 -1.19
N MET A 109 -4.00 -7.20 -1.38
CA MET A 109 -3.62 -6.18 -0.40
C MET A 109 -2.89 -5.01 -1.04
N TYR A 110 -3.09 -3.84 -0.44
CA TYR A 110 -2.35 -2.62 -0.75
C TYR A 110 -1.55 -2.14 0.47
N ALA A 111 -0.41 -1.52 0.22
CA ALA A 111 0.33 -0.83 1.25
C ALA A 111 1.08 0.36 0.66
N SER A 112 1.16 1.43 1.43
CA SER A 112 1.99 2.59 1.09
C SER A 112 2.49 3.25 2.38
N ARG A 113 3.60 3.98 2.27
CA ARG A 113 4.09 4.87 3.31
C ARG A 113 4.93 5.99 2.74
N LYS A 114 4.97 7.11 3.44
CA LYS A 114 5.92 8.19 3.14
C LYS A 114 7.36 7.70 3.32
N LEU A 115 8.26 8.29 2.53
CA LEU A 115 9.68 8.15 2.77
C LEU A 115 10.05 8.90 4.05
N LEU A 116 10.92 8.31 4.83
CA LEU A 116 11.58 9.01 5.95
C LEU A 116 12.54 10.06 5.37
N ASP A 117 12.84 11.11 6.12
CA ASP A 117 13.72 12.19 5.63
C ASP A 117 15.07 11.68 5.14
N ARG A 118 15.66 10.71 5.84
CA ARG A 118 16.90 10.05 5.41
C ARG A 118 16.74 9.25 4.10
N GLU A 119 15.54 8.73 3.80
CA GLU A 119 15.27 7.91 2.61
C GLU A 119 15.04 8.77 1.37
N LYS A 120 14.64 10.03 1.53
CA LYS A 120 14.49 10.99 0.44
C LYS A 120 15.81 11.25 -0.29
N ASN A 121 16.94 11.12 0.43
CA ASN A 121 18.28 11.29 -0.11
C ASN A 121 18.84 10.04 -0.82
N TYR A 122 18.07 8.96 -0.90
CA TYR A 122 18.48 7.75 -1.58
C TYR A 122 18.41 7.95 -3.10
N SER A 123 19.32 7.31 -3.82
CA SER A 123 19.24 7.26 -5.29
C SER A 123 17.93 6.60 -5.73
N VAL A 124 17.53 6.81 -6.98
CA VAL A 124 16.31 6.18 -7.54
C VAL A 124 16.38 4.66 -7.35
N GLY A 125 17.50 4.03 -7.72
CA GLY A 125 17.67 2.58 -7.56
C GLY A 125 17.61 2.10 -6.11
N GLU A 126 18.14 2.87 -5.15
CA GLU A 126 18.03 2.54 -3.73
C GLU A 126 16.59 2.67 -3.22
N ARG A 127 15.82 3.67 -3.67
CA ARG A 127 14.42 3.82 -3.29
C ARG A 127 13.57 2.67 -3.83
N GLU A 128 13.81 2.25 -5.06
CA GLU A 128 13.15 1.08 -5.65
C GLU A 128 13.48 -0.20 -4.88
N ALA A 129 14.75 -0.43 -4.59
CA ALA A 129 15.17 -1.56 -3.77
C ALA A 129 14.57 -1.52 -2.35
N LEU A 130 14.43 -0.32 -1.78
CA LEU A 130 13.73 -0.11 -0.51
C LEU A 130 12.25 -0.50 -0.60
N ALA A 131 11.57 -0.13 -1.69
CA ALA A 131 10.16 -0.47 -1.90
C ALA A 131 9.97 -1.99 -1.96
N ILE A 132 10.87 -2.69 -2.64
CA ILE A 132 10.85 -4.16 -2.71
C ILE A 132 11.05 -4.78 -1.31
N LYS A 133 12.14 -4.41 -0.64
CA LYS A 133 12.46 -4.91 0.69
C LYS A 133 11.29 -4.67 1.66
N TRP A 134 10.77 -3.47 1.67
CA TRP A 134 9.65 -3.10 2.53
C TRP A 134 8.35 -3.83 2.15
N GLY A 135 8.03 -3.96 0.86
CA GLY A 135 6.86 -4.67 0.37
C GLY A 135 6.87 -6.14 0.77
N VAL A 136 8.02 -6.81 0.60
CA VAL A 136 8.21 -8.21 1.00
C VAL A 136 8.04 -8.37 2.52
N GLU A 137 8.63 -7.51 3.34
CA GLU A 137 8.46 -7.53 4.79
C GLU A 137 7.01 -7.23 5.21
N LYS A 138 6.37 -6.26 4.53
CA LYS A 138 4.99 -5.88 4.80
C LYS A 138 4.01 -7.02 4.59
N PHE A 139 4.25 -7.82 3.56
CA PHE A 139 3.43 -8.97 3.19
C PHE A 139 4.04 -10.31 3.59
N HIS A 140 5.01 -10.30 4.53
CA HIS A 140 5.74 -11.48 5.02
C HIS A 140 4.83 -12.69 5.24
N ARG A 141 3.70 -12.52 5.95
CA ARG A 141 2.78 -13.62 6.28
C ARG A 141 2.17 -14.35 5.07
N PHE A 142 2.19 -13.72 3.89
CA PHE A 142 1.71 -14.31 2.65
C PHE A 142 2.82 -14.87 1.78
N LEU A 143 4.01 -14.26 1.86
CA LEU A 143 5.13 -14.53 0.95
C LEU A 143 6.16 -15.51 1.54
N TYR A 144 6.30 -15.54 2.87
CA TYR A 144 7.30 -16.39 3.50
C TYR A 144 6.96 -17.88 3.32
N GLY A 145 7.97 -18.66 2.93
CA GLY A 145 7.82 -20.09 2.67
C GLY A 145 7.10 -20.45 1.36
N ARG A 146 6.71 -19.47 0.54
CA ARG A 146 6.05 -19.62 -0.75
C ARG A 146 6.88 -19.01 -1.85
N HIS A 147 6.67 -19.51 -3.08
CA HIS A 147 7.16 -18.83 -4.27
C HIS A 147 6.20 -17.70 -4.63
N PHE A 148 6.72 -16.57 -5.12
CA PHE A 148 5.93 -15.49 -5.68
C PHE A 148 6.66 -14.80 -6.84
N THR A 149 5.91 -14.08 -7.66
CA THR A 149 6.47 -13.24 -8.72
C THR A 149 6.62 -11.82 -8.19
N LEU A 150 7.81 -11.26 -8.30
CA LEU A 150 8.09 -9.86 -8.02
C LEU A 150 8.09 -9.08 -9.33
N GLU A 151 7.12 -8.20 -9.53
CA GLU A 151 7.00 -7.36 -10.72
C GLU A 151 7.43 -5.93 -10.40
N SER A 152 8.29 -5.37 -11.26
CA SER A 152 8.74 -3.98 -11.18
C SER A 152 9.04 -3.47 -12.59
N ASP A 153 8.82 -2.18 -12.82
CA ASP A 153 9.18 -1.47 -14.05
C ASP A 153 10.61 -0.92 -14.02
N HIS A 154 11.31 -1.14 -12.92
CA HIS A 154 12.69 -0.73 -12.77
C HIS A 154 13.64 -1.93 -12.80
N ARG A 155 14.77 -1.83 -13.50
CA ARG A 155 15.79 -2.91 -13.61
C ARG A 155 16.75 -3.10 -12.43
N PRO A 156 16.66 -2.39 -11.28
CA PRO A 156 17.62 -2.52 -10.17
C PRO A 156 17.66 -3.90 -9.51
N LEU A 157 16.72 -4.77 -9.82
CA LEU A 157 16.69 -6.15 -9.30
C LEU A 157 17.88 -7.00 -9.72
N GLN A 158 18.53 -6.65 -10.83
CA GLN A 158 19.81 -7.28 -11.21
C GLN A 158 20.91 -6.99 -10.19
N TYR A 159 20.86 -5.82 -9.53
CA TYR A 159 21.83 -5.44 -8.50
C TYR A 159 21.55 -6.04 -7.13
N LEU A 160 20.30 -6.38 -6.82
CA LEU A 160 19.97 -7.06 -5.56
C LEU A 160 20.40 -8.54 -5.57
N ASN A 161 20.53 -9.15 -6.75
CA ASN A 161 20.98 -10.53 -6.91
C ASN A 161 22.46 -10.66 -7.26
N SER A 162 23.14 -9.55 -7.58
CA SER A 162 24.57 -9.58 -7.86
C SER A 162 25.37 -9.26 -6.59
N SER A 163 26.34 -10.11 -6.28
CA SER A 163 27.32 -9.89 -5.19
C SER A 163 28.20 -8.63 -5.39
N ASP A 164 28.11 -8.00 -6.56
CA ASP A 164 28.89 -6.82 -6.95
C ASP A 164 28.24 -5.46 -6.60
N SER A 165 27.20 -5.45 -5.77
CA SER A 165 26.59 -4.21 -5.35
C SER A 165 27.56 -3.42 -4.44
N GLN A 166 28.09 -2.33 -4.95
CA GLN A 166 29.04 -1.43 -4.26
C GLN A 166 28.40 -0.73 -3.04
N SER A 167 27.06 -0.78 -2.88
CA SER A 167 26.36 -0.13 -1.77
C SER A 167 26.16 -1.09 -0.60
N PRO A 168 26.77 -0.82 0.59
CA PRO A 168 26.54 -1.64 1.79
C PRO A 168 25.06 -1.71 2.19
N ARG A 169 24.26 -0.76 1.75
CA ARG A 169 22.82 -0.71 1.98
C ARG A 169 22.08 -1.72 1.10
N LEU A 170 22.35 -1.74 -0.18
CA LEU A 170 21.78 -2.71 -1.12
C LEU A 170 22.17 -4.14 -0.74
N MET A 171 23.39 -4.35 -0.32
CA MET A 171 23.85 -5.64 0.19
C MET A 171 23.03 -6.11 1.41
N ARG A 172 22.80 -5.25 2.39
CA ARG A 172 21.96 -5.59 3.56
C ARG A 172 20.51 -5.91 3.16
N TRP A 173 19.96 -5.22 2.17
CA TRP A 173 18.61 -5.48 1.69
C TRP A 173 18.55 -6.78 0.89
N SER A 174 19.56 -7.08 0.10
CA SER A 174 19.69 -8.37 -0.58
C SER A 174 19.71 -9.53 0.44
N LEU A 175 20.52 -9.43 1.51
CA LEU A 175 20.55 -10.41 2.58
C LEU A 175 19.17 -10.58 3.26
N ALA A 176 18.43 -9.49 3.48
CA ALA A 176 17.09 -9.55 4.05
C ALA A 176 16.07 -10.24 3.15
N LEU A 177 16.31 -10.29 1.84
CA LEU A 177 15.46 -10.96 0.86
C LEU A 177 15.81 -12.43 0.62
N GLN A 178 17.00 -12.89 1.04
CA GLN A 178 17.45 -14.28 0.85
C GLN A 178 16.50 -15.37 1.39
N PRO A 179 15.76 -15.16 2.52
CA PRO A 179 14.81 -16.16 3.00
C PRO A 179 13.57 -16.36 2.11
N TYR A 180 13.40 -15.53 1.09
CA TYR A 180 12.23 -15.56 0.22
C TYR A 180 12.54 -16.20 -1.13
N ARG A 181 11.56 -16.91 -1.68
CA ARG A 181 11.64 -17.55 -2.99
C ARG A 181 10.82 -16.76 -3.99
N TYR A 182 11.47 -16.05 -4.90
CA TYR A 182 10.77 -15.23 -5.88
C TYR A 182 11.42 -15.26 -7.25
N THR A 183 10.60 -15.06 -8.28
CA THR A 183 11.05 -14.80 -9.64
C THR A 183 10.81 -13.34 -9.96
N VAL A 184 11.82 -12.68 -10.52
CA VAL A 184 11.70 -11.29 -10.94
C VAL A 184 11.15 -11.23 -12.35
N LYS A 185 10.12 -10.41 -12.54
CA LYS A 185 9.54 -10.11 -13.83
C LYS A 185 9.53 -8.61 -14.07
N TYR A 186 10.18 -8.17 -15.15
CA TYR A 186 10.07 -6.81 -15.60
C TYR A 186 8.70 -6.57 -16.22
N ILE A 187 8.06 -5.46 -15.86
CA ILE A 187 6.80 -4.97 -16.46
C ILE A 187 6.98 -3.54 -16.95
N ARG A 188 6.10 -3.07 -17.83
CA ARG A 188 6.09 -1.67 -18.24
C ARG A 188 5.52 -0.80 -17.12
N GLY A 189 5.92 0.49 -17.03
CA GLY A 189 5.40 1.41 -16.03
C GLY A 189 3.87 1.53 -16.04
N GLU A 190 3.26 1.46 -17.24
CA GLU A 190 1.81 1.44 -17.40
C GLU A 190 1.13 0.21 -16.78
N ASP A 191 1.84 -0.91 -16.68
CA ASP A 191 1.36 -2.14 -16.03
C ASP A 191 1.62 -2.14 -14.51
N ASN A 192 2.48 -1.22 -14.01
CA ASN A 192 2.77 -1.01 -12.59
C ASN A 192 1.87 0.07 -11.95
N PHE A 193 0.80 0.45 -12.62
CA PHE A 193 -0.07 1.57 -12.24
C PHE A 193 -0.49 1.56 -10.77
N CYS A 194 -0.78 0.38 -10.21
CA CYS A 194 -1.26 0.28 -8.84
C CYS A 194 -0.19 0.70 -7.83
N ALA A 195 1.03 0.18 -7.97
CA ALA A 195 2.13 0.51 -7.08
C ALA A 195 2.61 1.96 -7.31
N ASP A 196 2.66 2.44 -8.55
CA ASP A 196 2.99 3.84 -8.90
C ASP A 196 2.00 4.82 -8.26
N CYS A 197 0.70 4.58 -8.39
CA CYS A 197 -0.32 5.39 -7.73
C CYS A 197 -0.11 5.43 -6.21
N LEU A 198 0.12 4.27 -5.57
CA LEU A 198 0.33 4.16 -4.14
C LEU A 198 1.61 4.85 -3.66
N SER A 199 2.68 4.88 -4.46
CA SER A 199 3.92 5.58 -4.13
C SER A 199 3.77 7.10 -4.15
N ARG A 200 2.86 7.61 -5.00
CA ARG A 200 2.60 9.06 -5.21
C ARG A 200 1.51 9.61 -4.31
N CYS A 201 0.53 8.79 -3.93
CA CYS A 201 -0.60 9.19 -3.09
C CYS A 201 -0.27 9.37 -1.60
N VAL A 202 0.99 9.50 -1.23
CA VAL A 202 1.46 9.74 0.13
C VAL A 202 1.90 11.19 0.38
N GLU A 203 1.61 12.11 -0.56
CA GLU A 203 1.90 13.54 -0.43
C GLU A 203 1.14 14.22 0.69
#